data_6a6ce59a43014e9e85c4ad93083e4479
#
_entry.id   6a6ce59a43014e9e85c4ad93083e4479
#
_cell.length_a   1.000
_cell.length_b   1.000
_cell.length_c   1.000
_cell.angle_alpha   90.00
_cell.angle_beta   90.00
_cell.angle_gamma   90.00
#
_symmetry.space_group_name_H-M   'P 1'
#
loop_
_entity.id
_entity.type
_entity.pdbx_description
1 polymer ?
#
loop_
_entity_poly.entity_id
_entity_poly.type
_entity_poly.pdbx_seq_one_letter_code
_entity_poly.pdbx_strand_id
1 'polypeptide(L)'
;SPLFGDVSEKTICWMSHFDYISKIAPGFRITAHTADCPVAAAENTEAGLYAIQYHPEVLHTAEGTKMLSNFVLGVCGCAGDWKMDAFVENTIKAIRAKVGSGRSAKKSATEEYFLHCQAE
;
A
#
# COMPACT_ATOMS: atom_id res chain seq x y z
N SER A 1 0.24 -16.22 9.72
CA SER A 1 -0.44 -15.14 9.01
C SER A 1 -0.31 -15.31 7.51
N PRO A 2 -1.37 -15.19 6.74
CA PRO A 2 -1.26 -15.18 5.26
C PRO A 2 -0.33 -14.09 4.73
N LEU A 3 -0.26 -12.95 5.42
CA LEU A 3 0.63 -11.83 5.05
C LEU A 3 2.10 -12.21 5.07
N PHE A 4 2.50 -13.14 5.94
CA PHE A 4 3.88 -13.56 6.16
C PHE A 4 4.21 -14.94 5.55
N GLY A 5 3.44 -15.40 4.57
CA GLY A 5 3.77 -16.61 3.82
C GLY A 5 5.17 -16.51 3.21
N ASP A 6 6.05 -17.48 3.45
CA ASP A 6 7.44 -17.52 2.98
C ASP A 6 8.31 -16.30 3.36
N VAL A 7 7.88 -15.49 4.32
CA VAL A 7 8.68 -14.42 4.93
C VAL A 7 9.48 -15.01 6.08
N SER A 8 10.74 -14.59 6.21
CA SER A 8 11.62 -15.02 7.30
C SER A 8 11.03 -14.65 8.66
N GLU A 9 11.18 -15.54 9.65
CA GLU A 9 10.69 -15.30 11.02
C GLU A 9 11.26 -14.01 11.64
N LYS A 10 12.49 -13.68 11.27
CA LYS A 10 13.15 -12.42 11.62
C LYS A 10 13.58 -11.72 10.35
N THR A 11 13.07 -10.52 10.15
CA THR A 11 13.38 -9.69 8.98
C THR A 11 13.53 -8.23 9.39
N ILE A 12 14.06 -7.40 8.50
CA ILE A 12 14.25 -5.97 8.72
C ILE A 12 13.06 -5.23 8.11
N CYS A 13 12.46 -4.32 8.88
CA CYS A 13 11.42 -3.42 8.40
C CYS A 13 11.75 -1.96 8.73
N TRP A 14 11.34 -1.06 7.85
CA TRP A 14 11.49 0.38 8.03
C TRP A 14 10.25 0.95 8.72
N MET A 15 10.48 1.62 9.85
CA MET A 15 9.43 2.30 10.62
C MET A 15 9.70 3.81 10.65
N SER A 16 8.63 4.61 10.46
CA SER A 16 8.68 6.06 10.53
C SER A 16 7.38 6.55 11.17
N HIS A 17 7.32 6.46 12.50
CA HIS A 17 6.15 6.86 13.29
C HIS A 17 6.57 7.30 14.69
N PHE A 18 5.78 8.18 15.31
CA PHE A 18 5.94 8.60 16.71
C PHE A 18 5.06 7.78 17.66
N ASP A 19 3.86 7.42 17.20
CA ASP A 19 2.88 6.67 17.99
C ASP A 19 2.85 5.21 17.57
N TYR A 20 2.48 4.34 18.48
CA TYR A 20 2.27 2.91 18.24
C TYR A 20 1.00 2.41 18.94
N ILE A 21 0.49 1.28 18.50
CA ILE A 21 -0.66 0.63 19.12
C ILE A 21 -0.23 0.00 20.44
N SER A 22 -0.65 0.58 21.56
CA SER A 22 -0.35 0.05 22.89
C SER A 22 -1.27 -1.10 23.28
N LYS A 23 -2.51 -1.11 22.75
CA LYS A 23 -3.49 -2.17 23.00
C LYS A 23 -4.23 -2.52 21.72
N ILE A 24 -4.15 -3.79 21.35
CA ILE A 24 -4.82 -4.32 20.16
C ILE A 24 -6.34 -4.28 20.31
N ALA A 25 -7.05 -4.02 19.22
CA ALA A 25 -8.50 -4.06 19.18
C ALA A 25 -9.06 -5.49 19.38
N PRO A 26 -10.28 -5.64 19.91
CA PRO A 26 -10.93 -6.95 20.01
C PRO A 26 -11.04 -7.66 18.66
N GLY A 27 -10.82 -8.96 18.65
CA GLY A 27 -10.85 -9.76 17.42
C GLY A 27 -9.57 -9.75 16.59
N PHE A 28 -8.61 -8.87 16.91
CA PHE A 28 -7.29 -8.90 16.28
C PHE A 28 -6.30 -9.76 17.06
N ARG A 29 -5.32 -10.31 16.36
CA ARG A 29 -4.13 -10.94 16.94
C ARG A 29 -2.87 -10.27 16.43
N ILE A 30 -1.85 -10.15 17.28
CA ILE A 30 -0.54 -9.62 16.90
C ILE A 30 0.17 -10.67 16.05
N THR A 31 0.71 -10.26 14.91
CA THR A 31 1.41 -11.15 13.97
C THR A 31 2.88 -10.76 13.76
N ALA A 32 3.27 -9.55 14.14
CA ALA A 32 4.67 -9.14 14.22
C ALA A 32 4.88 -8.08 15.31
N HIS A 33 6.07 -8.05 15.86
CA HIS A 33 6.51 -7.05 16.82
C HIS A 33 8.01 -6.72 16.63
N THR A 34 8.45 -5.59 17.17
CA THR A 34 9.88 -5.25 17.34
C THR A 34 10.16 -4.96 18.81
N ALA A 35 11.41 -4.67 19.14
CA ALA A 35 11.77 -4.29 20.52
C ALA A 35 11.03 -3.01 20.98
N ASP A 36 10.85 -2.06 20.05
CA ASP A 36 10.27 -0.73 20.33
C ASP A 36 8.82 -0.58 19.90
N CYS A 37 8.27 -1.53 19.13
CA CYS A 37 6.90 -1.53 18.65
C CYS A 37 6.21 -2.86 18.95
N PRO A 38 5.40 -2.93 20.03
CA PRO A 38 4.74 -4.18 20.46
C PRO A 38 3.75 -4.73 19.43
N VAL A 39 3.18 -3.87 18.59
CA VAL A 39 2.23 -4.24 17.53
C VAL A 39 2.74 -3.69 16.20
N ALA A 40 3.74 -4.35 15.63
CA ALA A 40 4.26 -4.00 14.30
C ALA A 40 3.34 -4.50 13.18
N ALA A 41 2.62 -5.61 13.41
CA ALA A 41 1.56 -6.09 12.55
C ALA A 41 0.48 -6.81 13.36
N ALA A 42 -0.75 -6.74 12.89
CA ALA A 42 -1.90 -7.40 13.49
C ALA A 42 -2.91 -7.81 12.42
N GLU A 43 -3.74 -8.79 12.72
CA GLU A 43 -4.78 -9.25 11.80
C GLU A 43 -6.05 -9.69 12.51
N ASN A 44 -7.17 -9.54 11.82
CA ASN A 44 -8.43 -10.21 12.09
C ASN A 44 -8.83 -10.94 10.81
N THR A 45 -8.49 -12.23 10.73
CA THR A 45 -8.72 -13.04 9.53
C THR A 45 -10.19 -13.31 9.26
N GLU A 46 -11.04 -13.34 10.31
CA GLU A 46 -12.49 -13.50 10.17
C GLU A 46 -13.13 -12.29 9.48
N ALA A 47 -12.64 -11.09 9.82
CA ALA A 47 -13.09 -9.84 9.21
C ALA A 47 -12.32 -9.48 7.92
N GLY A 48 -11.29 -10.24 7.53
CA GLY A 48 -10.42 -9.93 6.39
C GLY A 48 -9.58 -8.67 6.57
N LEU A 49 -9.24 -8.30 7.82
CA LEU A 49 -8.52 -7.07 8.13
C LEU A 49 -7.08 -7.37 8.51
N TYR A 50 -6.15 -6.63 7.90
CA TYR A 50 -4.71 -6.73 8.11
C TYR A 50 -4.14 -5.34 8.36
N ALA A 51 -3.29 -5.20 9.35
CA ALA A 51 -2.66 -3.94 9.75
C ALA A 51 -1.16 -4.12 9.90
N ILE A 52 -0.39 -3.15 9.40
CA ILE A 52 1.05 -3.06 9.60
C ILE A 52 1.42 -1.63 9.99
N GLN A 53 2.43 -1.48 10.83
CA GLN A 53 2.92 -0.17 11.30
C GLN A 53 4.12 0.32 10.46
N TYR A 54 4.81 -0.57 9.78
CA TYR A 54 5.99 -0.28 8.97
C TYR A 54 5.64 -0.08 7.49
N HIS A 55 6.62 0.38 6.73
CA HIS A 55 6.53 0.63 5.29
C HIS A 55 7.01 -0.59 4.50
N PRO A 56 6.13 -1.44 3.94
CA PRO A 56 6.54 -2.60 3.15
C PRO A 56 7.00 -2.22 1.74
N GLU A 57 6.63 -1.02 1.25
CA GLU A 57 6.89 -0.55 -0.11
C GLU A 57 8.31 0.00 -0.31
N VAL A 58 9.04 0.28 0.77
CA VAL A 58 10.38 0.86 0.68
C VAL A 58 11.46 -0.22 0.66
N LEU A 59 12.60 0.08 0.01
CA LEU A 59 13.74 -0.83 -0.12
C LEU A 59 14.38 -1.24 1.22
N HIS A 60 14.19 -0.44 2.26
CA HIS A 60 14.69 -0.71 3.61
C HIS A 60 13.90 -1.79 4.37
N THR A 61 12.72 -2.18 3.87
CA THR A 61 11.99 -3.35 4.34
C THR A 61 12.38 -4.54 3.46
N ALA A 62 13.24 -5.41 3.99
CA ALA A 62 13.94 -6.44 3.21
C ALA A 62 13.01 -7.40 2.44
N GLU A 63 11.88 -7.79 3.02
CA GLU A 63 10.91 -8.71 2.40
C GLU A 63 9.54 -8.04 2.15
N GLY A 64 9.51 -6.70 2.08
CA GLY A 64 8.28 -5.93 1.92
C GLY A 64 7.49 -6.27 0.66
N THR A 65 8.17 -6.43 -0.47
CA THR A 65 7.56 -6.84 -1.74
C THR A 65 6.85 -8.20 -1.63
N LYS A 66 7.43 -9.15 -0.88
CA LYS A 66 6.81 -10.46 -0.63
C LYS A 66 5.53 -10.31 0.20
N MET A 67 5.56 -9.49 1.25
CA MET A 67 4.39 -9.20 2.09
C MET A 67 3.27 -8.53 1.28
N LEU A 68 3.59 -7.56 0.43
CA LEU A 68 2.64 -6.91 -0.48
C LEU A 68 2.05 -7.91 -1.48
N SER A 69 2.89 -8.79 -2.06
CA SER A 69 2.43 -9.84 -2.97
C SER A 69 1.47 -10.81 -2.28
N ASN A 70 1.80 -11.26 -1.06
CA ASN A 70 0.96 -12.13 -0.25
C ASN A 70 -0.41 -11.49 0.03
N PHE A 71 -0.42 -10.19 0.33
CA PHE A 71 -1.68 -9.46 0.55
C PHE A 71 -2.48 -9.33 -0.74
N VAL A 72 -1.89 -8.76 -1.79
CA VAL A 72 -2.59 -8.42 -3.03
C VAL A 72 -3.06 -9.68 -3.77
N LEU A 73 -2.16 -10.65 -3.97
CA LEU A 73 -2.48 -11.87 -4.72
C LEU A 73 -3.13 -12.93 -3.84
N GLY A 74 -2.60 -13.14 -2.64
CA GLY A 74 -3.06 -14.21 -1.74
C GLY A 74 -4.33 -13.85 -0.99
N VAL A 75 -4.36 -12.71 -0.30
CA VAL A 75 -5.50 -12.31 0.53
C VAL A 75 -6.62 -11.69 -0.31
N CYS A 76 -6.27 -10.73 -1.18
CA CYS A 76 -7.25 -10.03 -2.01
C CYS A 76 -7.65 -10.82 -3.27
N GLY A 77 -6.90 -11.86 -3.66
CA GLY A 77 -7.17 -12.67 -4.83
C GLY A 77 -7.03 -11.93 -6.16
N CYS A 78 -6.23 -10.85 -6.20
CA CYS A 78 -5.99 -10.11 -7.43
C CYS A 78 -5.22 -10.95 -8.44
N ALA A 79 -5.57 -10.85 -9.73
CA ALA A 79 -4.93 -11.64 -10.80
C ALA A 79 -3.48 -11.18 -11.12
N GLY A 80 -3.09 -9.98 -10.70
CA GLY A 80 -1.76 -9.42 -10.98
C GLY A 80 -1.54 -9.09 -12.46
N ASP A 81 -2.61 -8.91 -13.21
CA ASP A 81 -2.60 -8.68 -14.67
C ASP A 81 -2.54 -7.21 -15.07
N TRP A 82 -2.55 -6.30 -14.10
CA TRP A 82 -2.42 -4.88 -14.35
C TRP A 82 -1.04 -4.54 -14.92
N LYS A 83 -1.02 -3.83 -16.06
CA LYS A 83 0.20 -3.36 -16.73
C LYS A 83 0.12 -1.87 -16.98
N MET A 84 1.21 -1.16 -16.73
CA MET A 84 1.30 0.29 -16.94
C MET A 84 1.05 0.67 -18.40
N ASP A 85 1.55 -0.11 -19.36
CA ASP A 85 1.37 0.15 -20.79
C ASP A 85 -0.11 0.15 -21.19
N ALA A 86 -0.87 -0.85 -20.72
CA ALA A 86 -2.32 -0.90 -20.95
C ALA A 86 -3.04 0.28 -20.29
N PHE A 87 -2.62 0.72 -19.10
CA PHE A 87 -3.17 1.90 -18.43
C PHE A 87 -2.95 3.18 -19.25
N VAL A 88 -1.72 3.41 -19.73
CA VAL A 88 -1.38 4.57 -20.55
C VAL A 88 -2.21 4.61 -21.84
N GLU A 89 -2.26 3.49 -22.59
CA GLU A 89 -3.04 3.43 -23.82
C GLU A 89 -4.54 3.68 -23.59
N ASN A 90 -5.12 3.03 -22.59
CA ASN A 90 -6.53 3.19 -22.25
C ASN A 90 -6.84 4.62 -21.78
N THR A 91 -5.94 5.23 -21.01
CA THR A 91 -6.08 6.62 -20.56
C THR A 91 -6.01 7.58 -21.73
N ILE A 92 -5.08 7.40 -22.66
CA ILE A 92 -5.00 8.21 -23.88
C ILE A 92 -6.27 8.09 -24.71
N LYS A 93 -6.79 6.87 -24.91
CA LYS A 93 -8.06 6.64 -25.62
C LYS A 93 -9.23 7.34 -24.93
N ALA A 94 -9.33 7.22 -23.61
CA ALA A 94 -10.39 7.86 -22.83
C ALA A 94 -10.33 9.39 -22.91
N ILE A 95 -9.13 9.98 -22.78
CA ILE A 95 -8.93 11.42 -22.89
C ILE A 95 -9.30 11.89 -24.30
N ARG A 96 -8.84 11.21 -25.35
CA ARG A 96 -9.17 11.56 -26.76
C ARG A 96 -10.66 11.49 -27.02
N ALA A 97 -11.35 10.46 -26.52
CA ALA A 97 -12.79 10.34 -26.64
C ALA A 97 -13.53 11.49 -25.91
N LYS A 98 -13.01 11.91 -24.74
CA LYS A 98 -13.61 12.99 -23.94
C LYS A 98 -13.37 14.39 -24.51
N VAL A 99 -12.20 14.63 -25.06
CA VAL A 99 -11.81 15.92 -25.65
C VAL A 99 -12.36 16.10 -27.07
N GLY A 100 -12.46 15.01 -27.84
CA GLY A 100 -12.90 15.04 -29.23
C GLY A 100 -12.08 16.01 -30.09
N SER A 101 -12.73 16.94 -30.78
CA SER A 101 -12.11 18.02 -31.55
C SER A 101 -11.81 19.29 -30.72
N GLY A 102 -12.09 19.26 -29.40
CA GLY A 102 -11.86 20.40 -28.50
C GLY A 102 -10.35 20.62 -28.22
N ARG A 103 -10.04 21.79 -27.66
CA ARG A 103 -8.70 22.12 -27.19
C ARG A 103 -8.60 21.85 -25.69
N SER A 104 -7.54 21.14 -25.25
CA SER A 104 -7.20 21.02 -23.84
C SER A 104 -6.09 22.02 -23.49
N ALA A 105 -6.27 22.78 -22.40
CA ALA A 105 -5.21 23.60 -21.85
C ALA A 105 -4.33 22.75 -20.94
N LYS A 106 -3.00 22.77 -21.14
CA LYS A 106 -2.03 22.15 -20.25
C LYS A 106 -1.84 23.08 -19.04
N LYS A 107 -2.40 22.72 -17.88
CA LYS A 107 -1.96 23.34 -16.62
C LYS A 107 -0.54 22.88 -16.31
N SER A 108 0.35 23.80 -15.92
CA SER A 108 1.72 23.46 -15.60
C SER A 108 1.73 22.56 -14.33
N ALA A 109 2.52 21.52 -14.36
CA ALA A 109 2.61 20.52 -13.28
C ALA A 109 3.05 21.11 -11.92
N THR A 110 3.54 22.34 -11.89
CA THR A 110 3.97 23.06 -10.69
C THR A 110 2.83 23.62 -9.85
N GLU A 111 1.65 23.88 -10.44
CA GLU A 111 0.52 24.43 -9.69
C GLU A 111 -0.36 23.36 -9.02
N GLU A 112 -0.39 22.13 -9.52
CA GLU A 112 -1.17 21.06 -8.91
C GLU A 112 -0.54 20.45 -7.66
N TYR A 113 0.79 20.44 -7.56
CA TYR A 113 1.48 19.93 -6.37
C TYR A 113 1.31 20.84 -5.13
N PHE A 114 1.12 22.14 -5.30
CA PHE A 114 0.93 23.07 -4.18
C PHE A 114 -0.50 23.11 -3.64
N LEU A 115 -1.49 22.78 -4.43
CA LEU A 115 -2.90 22.79 -4.00
C LEU A 115 -3.33 21.53 -3.22
N HIS A 116 -2.60 20.41 -3.38
CA HIS A 116 -2.89 19.17 -2.62
C HIS A 116 -2.20 19.09 -1.26
N CYS A 117 -1.21 19.92 -1.00
CA CYS A 117 -0.53 19.98 0.30
C CYS A 117 -1.13 20.99 1.27
N GLN A 118 -2.20 21.70 0.89
CA GLN A 118 -2.89 22.70 1.75
C GLN A 118 -4.28 22.29 2.20
N ALA A 119 -4.69 21.06 1.98
CA ALA A 119 -5.93 20.54 2.53
C ALA A 119 -5.61 19.68 3.76
N GLU A 120 -5.65 20.36 4.95
CA GLU A 120 -5.67 19.87 6.35
C GLU A 120 -4.36 19.36 6.94
#